data_3ad1a2671e6c8f4712d39fadac8a48a1
#
_entry.id   3ad1a2671e6c8f4712d39fadac8a48a1
#
_cell.length_a   1.000
_cell.length_b   1.000
_cell.length_c   1.000
_cell.angle_alpha   90.00
_cell.angle_beta   90.00
_cell.angle_gamma   90.00
#
_symmetry.space_group_name_H-M   'P 1'
#
loop_
_entity.id
_entity.type
_entity.pdbx_description
1 polymer ?
#
loop_
_entity_poly.entity_id
_entity_poly.type
_entity_poly.pdbx_seq_one_letter_code
_entity_poly.pdbx_strand_id
1 'polypeptide(L)'
;MDYVVAVYEFVAGLPEQEKYNLASQLRRAATSAPLNIAEGCGAATNTELARFLGFAYRSLKEIVTALELCQRLYPSLPRDRTHDLIEQGNQISKMTSALMQKVDPGNMLR
;
A
#
# COMPACT_ATOMS: atom_id res chain seq x y z
N MET A 1 -8.31 -5.86 -3.27
CA MET A 1 -9.12 -5.91 -2.03
C MET A 1 -8.63 -6.95 -1.03
N ASP A 2 -8.28 -8.15 -1.49
CA ASP A 2 -7.80 -9.20 -0.58
C ASP A 2 -6.56 -8.75 0.20
N TYR A 3 -5.66 -8.01 -0.45
CA TYR A 3 -4.46 -7.50 0.21
C TYR A 3 -4.82 -6.54 1.35
N VAL A 4 -5.79 -5.65 1.13
CA VAL A 4 -6.25 -4.70 2.15
C VAL A 4 -6.80 -5.44 3.36
N VAL A 5 -7.63 -6.46 3.11
CA VAL A 5 -8.19 -7.29 4.19
C VAL A 5 -7.07 -7.97 4.97
N ALA A 6 -6.08 -8.52 4.27
CA ALA A 6 -4.94 -9.19 4.92
C ALA A 6 -4.12 -8.23 5.77
N VAL A 7 -3.94 -6.99 5.32
CA VAL A 7 -3.24 -5.96 6.10
C VAL A 7 -4.03 -5.63 7.37
N TYR A 8 -5.36 -5.50 7.26
CA TYR A 8 -6.20 -5.26 8.44
C TYR A 8 -6.10 -6.40 9.45
N GLU A 9 -6.10 -7.65 8.99
CA GLU A 9 -5.94 -8.80 9.87
C GLU A 9 -4.59 -8.79 10.56
N PHE A 10 -3.54 -8.44 9.83
CA PHE A 10 -2.20 -8.30 10.40
C PHE A 10 -2.17 -7.24 11.49
N VAL A 11 -2.80 -6.08 11.23
CA VAL A 11 -2.84 -4.95 12.16
C VAL A 11 -3.50 -5.35 13.48
N ALA A 12 -4.51 -6.20 13.44
CA ALA A 12 -5.21 -6.66 14.63
C ALA A 12 -4.27 -7.40 15.60
N GLY A 13 -3.17 -7.95 15.11
CA GLY A 13 -2.18 -8.65 15.94
C GLY A 13 -1.05 -7.77 16.46
N LEU A 14 -1.04 -6.47 16.14
CA LEU A 14 0.00 -5.58 16.61
C LEU A 14 -0.16 -5.25 18.10
N PRO A 15 0.95 -4.95 18.81
CA PRO A 15 0.87 -4.53 20.21
C PRO A 15 -0.03 -3.30 20.38
N GLU A 16 -0.71 -3.24 21.51
CA GLU A 16 -1.62 -2.13 21.84
C GLU A 16 -0.93 -0.78 21.77
N GLN A 17 0.35 -0.72 22.08
CA GLN A 17 1.13 0.52 22.05
C GLN A 17 1.23 1.12 20.64
N GLU A 18 0.96 0.31 19.59
CA GLU A 18 0.99 0.79 18.21
C GLU A 18 -0.36 1.24 17.68
N LYS A 19 -1.41 1.19 18.51
CA LYS A 19 -2.79 1.49 18.10
C LYS A 19 -2.91 2.84 17.39
N TYR A 20 -2.26 3.86 17.89
CA TYR A 20 -2.33 5.21 17.34
C TYR A 20 -1.10 5.58 16.51
N ASN A 21 -0.26 4.61 16.18
CA ASN A 21 0.94 4.83 15.38
C ASN A 21 0.94 3.87 14.19
N LEU A 22 1.73 2.78 14.23
CA LEU A 22 1.86 1.87 13.09
C LEU A 22 0.52 1.26 12.66
N ALA A 23 -0.31 0.86 13.62
CA ALA A 23 -1.61 0.29 13.30
C ALA A 23 -2.48 1.29 12.55
N SER A 24 -2.54 2.53 13.03
CA SER A 24 -3.31 3.59 12.40
C SER A 24 -2.80 3.91 11.01
N GLN A 25 -1.47 4.02 10.84
CA GLN A 25 -0.85 4.30 9.55
C GLN A 25 -1.10 3.19 8.54
N LEU A 26 -0.98 1.93 8.96
CA LEU A 26 -1.23 0.78 8.08
C LEU A 26 -2.68 0.75 7.60
N ARG A 27 -3.64 0.97 8.51
CA ARG A 27 -5.05 0.99 8.12
C ARG A 27 -5.34 2.11 7.14
N ARG A 28 -4.82 3.30 7.41
CA ARG A 28 -5.04 4.47 6.55
C ARG A 28 -4.44 4.26 5.16
N ALA A 29 -3.19 3.79 5.10
CA ALA A 29 -2.54 3.54 3.82
C ALA A 29 -3.24 2.41 3.05
N ALA A 30 -3.66 1.35 3.76
CA ALA A 30 -4.34 0.21 3.15
C ALA A 30 -5.68 0.61 2.51
N THR A 31 -6.42 1.52 3.11
CA THR A 31 -7.68 2.01 2.53
C THR A 31 -7.44 3.05 1.45
N SER A 32 -6.40 3.86 1.59
CA SER A 32 -6.07 4.90 0.61
C SER A 32 -5.74 4.31 -0.77
N ALA A 33 -5.04 3.20 -0.83
CA ALA A 33 -4.61 2.61 -2.10
C ALA A 33 -5.80 2.26 -3.02
N PRO A 34 -6.78 1.45 -2.59
CA PRO A 34 -7.90 1.12 -3.47
C PRO A 34 -8.80 2.32 -3.75
N LEU A 35 -8.95 3.24 -2.80
CA LEU A 35 -9.78 4.43 -3.02
C LEU A 35 -9.19 5.32 -4.10
N ASN A 36 -7.86 5.48 -4.13
CA ASN A 36 -7.21 6.26 -5.18
C ASN A 36 -7.28 5.57 -6.54
N ILE A 37 -7.19 4.25 -6.58
CA ILE A 37 -7.36 3.51 -7.83
C ILE A 37 -8.78 3.73 -8.38
N ALA A 38 -9.79 3.64 -7.50
CA ALA A 38 -11.18 3.85 -7.89
C ALA A 38 -11.41 5.28 -8.40
N GLU A 39 -10.83 6.28 -7.72
CA GLU A 39 -10.90 7.67 -8.18
C GLU A 39 -10.28 7.83 -9.57
N GLY A 40 -9.11 7.21 -9.76
CA GLY A 40 -8.43 7.26 -11.06
C GLY A 40 -9.26 6.64 -12.18
N CYS A 41 -9.94 5.54 -11.88
CA CYS A 41 -10.78 4.88 -12.89
C CYS A 41 -11.96 5.75 -13.32
N GLY A 42 -12.39 6.70 -12.50
CA GLY A 42 -13.44 7.66 -12.85
C GLY A 42 -12.91 8.94 -13.49
N ALA A 43 -11.60 9.04 -13.70
CA ALA A 43 -10.99 10.26 -14.23
C ALA A 43 -11.31 10.46 -15.71
N ALA A 44 -11.37 11.73 -16.13
CA ALA A 44 -11.68 12.10 -17.51
C ALA A 44 -10.49 11.97 -18.45
N THR A 45 -9.25 12.00 -17.91
CA THR A 45 -8.02 11.98 -18.72
C THR A 45 -7.03 10.97 -18.20
N ASN A 46 -6.10 10.54 -19.07
CA ASN A 46 -5.01 9.66 -18.68
C ASN A 46 -4.06 10.33 -17.69
N THR A 47 -3.85 11.62 -17.83
CA THR A 47 -3.01 12.39 -16.89
C THR A 47 -3.61 12.33 -15.49
N GLU A 48 -4.92 12.51 -15.37
CA GLU A 48 -5.62 12.44 -14.10
C GLU A 48 -5.58 11.02 -13.52
N LEU A 49 -5.81 10.01 -14.36
CA LEU A 49 -5.70 8.61 -13.94
C LEU A 49 -4.30 8.32 -13.39
N ALA A 50 -3.26 8.73 -14.12
CA ALA A 50 -1.88 8.52 -13.68
C ALA A 50 -1.59 9.20 -12.34
N ARG A 51 -2.18 10.37 -12.10
CA ARG A 51 -2.01 11.10 -10.83
C ARG A 51 -2.57 10.28 -9.65
N PHE A 52 -3.77 9.72 -9.81
CA PHE A 52 -4.37 8.90 -8.77
C PHE A 52 -3.65 7.57 -8.58
N LEU A 53 -3.16 6.98 -9.66
CA LEU A 53 -2.31 5.79 -9.57
C LEU A 53 -1.03 6.09 -8.80
N GLY A 54 -0.48 7.30 -8.96
CA GLY A 54 0.67 7.77 -8.18
C GLY A 54 0.38 7.83 -6.69
N PHE A 55 -0.79 8.32 -6.30
CA PHE A 55 -1.20 8.34 -4.90
C PHE A 55 -1.34 6.92 -4.36
N ALA A 56 -1.94 6.01 -5.13
CA ALA A 56 -2.06 4.61 -4.75
C ALA A 56 -0.68 3.97 -4.57
N TYR A 57 0.24 4.24 -5.49
CA TYR A 57 1.61 3.74 -5.41
C TYR A 57 2.29 4.16 -4.10
N ARG A 58 2.16 5.44 -3.75
CA ARG A 58 2.74 5.97 -2.50
C ARG A 58 2.14 5.28 -1.28
N SER A 59 0.83 5.06 -1.28
CA SER A 59 0.16 4.35 -0.19
C SER A 59 0.69 2.92 -0.05
N LEU A 60 0.89 2.23 -1.17
CA LEU A 60 1.43 0.88 -1.16
C LEU A 60 2.85 0.84 -0.62
N LYS A 61 3.69 1.81 -1.01
CA LYS A 61 5.06 1.90 -0.48
C LYS A 61 5.07 2.20 1.02
N GLU A 62 4.12 3.01 1.48
CA GLU A 62 3.97 3.28 2.91
C GLU A 62 3.61 2.02 3.68
N ILE A 63 2.70 1.19 3.13
CA ILE A 63 2.35 -0.10 3.73
C ILE A 63 3.60 -0.97 3.86
N VAL A 64 4.36 -1.13 2.78
CA VAL A 64 5.55 -1.97 2.76
C VAL A 64 6.57 -1.49 3.79
N THR A 65 6.82 -0.19 3.84
CA THR A 65 7.77 0.39 4.80
C THR A 65 7.32 0.16 6.24
N ALA A 66 6.02 0.35 6.52
CA ALA A 66 5.48 0.12 7.85
C ALA A 66 5.57 -1.35 8.25
N LEU A 67 5.33 -2.27 7.32
CA LEU A 67 5.48 -3.71 7.58
C LEU A 67 6.94 -4.07 7.89
N GLU A 68 7.89 -3.48 7.16
CA GLU A 68 9.31 -3.69 7.42
C GLU A 68 9.70 -3.18 8.80
N LEU A 69 9.16 -2.04 9.22
CA LEU A 69 9.34 -1.53 10.57
C LEU A 69 8.79 -2.50 11.61
N CYS A 70 7.60 -3.05 11.36
CA CYS A 70 7.00 -4.03 12.26
C CYS A 70 7.91 -5.26 12.45
N GLN A 71 8.51 -5.74 11.37
CA GLN A 71 9.43 -6.87 11.43
C GLN A 71 10.62 -6.57 12.35
N ARG A 72 11.16 -5.38 12.25
CA ARG A 72 12.32 -4.99 13.03
C ARG A 72 12.00 -4.71 14.49
N LEU A 73 10.87 -4.06 14.73
CA LEU A 73 10.49 -3.66 16.09
C LEU A 73 9.90 -4.82 16.88
N TYR A 74 9.24 -5.75 16.21
CA TYR A 74 8.50 -6.83 16.85
C TYR A 74 8.83 -8.19 16.24
N PRO A 75 10.03 -8.75 16.54
CA PRO A 75 10.43 -10.03 15.96
C PRO A 75 9.53 -11.20 16.34
N SER A 76 8.66 -11.04 17.34
CA SER A 76 7.72 -12.06 17.77
C SER A 76 6.50 -12.18 16.86
N LEU A 77 6.28 -11.21 15.96
CA LEU A 77 5.20 -11.30 14.98
C LEU A 77 5.45 -12.45 13.99
N PRO A 78 4.37 -13.03 13.42
CA PRO A 78 4.52 -14.12 12.45
C PRO A 78 5.40 -13.70 11.26
N ARG A 79 6.59 -14.28 11.19
CA ARG A 79 7.60 -13.88 10.22
C ARG A 79 7.18 -14.13 8.78
N ASP A 80 6.67 -15.33 8.50
CA ASP A 80 6.28 -15.71 7.14
C ASP A 80 5.12 -14.88 6.63
N ARG A 81 4.14 -14.60 7.49
CA ARG A 81 3.00 -13.77 7.13
C ARG A 81 3.42 -12.34 6.82
N THR A 82 4.29 -11.78 7.66
CA THR A 82 4.80 -10.42 7.45
C THR A 82 5.57 -10.34 6.15
N HIS A 83 6.44 -11.32 5.90
CA HIS A 83 7.21 -11.38 4.67
C HIS A 83 6.30 -11.46 3.44
N ASP A 84 5.26 -12.31 3.49
CA ASP A 84 4.31 -12.44 2.39
C ASP A 84 3.60 -11.12 2.08
N LEU A 85 3.19 -10.40 3.11
CA LEU A 85 2.53 -9.11 2.92
C LEU A 85 3.47 -8.07 2.31
N ILE A 86 4.74 -8.07 2.70
CA ILE A 86 5.75 -7.21 2.10
C ILE A 86 5.92 -7.54 0.61
N GLU A 87 6.05 -8.82 0.29
CA GLU A 87 6.21 -9.28 -1.09
C GLU A 87 5.00 -8.90 -1.96
N GLN A 88 3.79 -9.15 -1.45
CA GLN A 88 2.56 -8.79 -2.16
C GLN A 88 2.48 -7.28 -2.39
N GLY A 89 2.80 -6.49 -1.37
CA GLY A 89 2.80 -5.03 -1.47
C GLY A 89 3.78 -4.55 -2.54
N ASN A 90 4.96 -5.15 -2.60
CA ASN A 90 5.95 -4.82 -3.62
C ASN A 90 5.48 -5.19 -5.02
N GLN A 91 4.84 -6.35 -5.18
CA GLN A 91 4.30 -6.78 -6.47
C GLN A 91 3.20 -5.83 -6.95
N ILE A 92 2.27 -5.47 -6.07
CA ILE A 92 1.18 -4.56 -6.42
C ILE A 92 1.74 -3.18 -6.76
N SER A 93 2.75 -2.72 -6.04
CA SER A 93 3.43 -1.45 -6.33
C SER A 93 4.03 -1.45 -7.74
N LYS A 94 4.70 -2.53 -8.11
CA LYS A 94 5.29 -2.66 -9.46
C LYS A 94 4.21 -2.65 -10.54
N MET A 95 3.11 -3.35 -10.31
CA MET A 95 1.99 -3.37 -11.26
C MET A 95 1.38 -1.98 -11.41
N THR A 96 1.22 -1.26 -10.30
CA THR A 96 0.67 0.10 -10.31
C THR A 96 1.59 1.05 -11.06
N SER A 97 2.89 0.97 -10.82
CA SER A 97 3.90 1.77 -11.51
C SER A 97 3.90 1.49 -13.02
N ALA A 98 3.82 0.21 -13.39
CA ALA A 98 3.78 -0.17 -14.81
C ALA A 98 2.53 0.38 -15.49
N LEU A 99 1.39 0.35 -14.81
CA LEU A 99 0.14 0.90 -15.36
C LEU A 99 0.24 2.42 -15.54
N MET A 100 0.84 3.13 -14.57
CA MET A 100 1.07 4.57 -14.69
C MET A 100 1.87 4.90 -15.96
N GLN A 101 2.95 4.16 -16.19
CA GLN A 101 3.79 4.34 -17.36
C GLN A 101 3.02 4.10 -18.66
N LYS A 102 2.14 3.11 -18.63
CA LYS A 102 1.36 2.73 -19.81
C LYS A 102 0.32 3.78 -20.17
N VAL A 103 -0.36 4.36 -19.18
CA VAL A 103 -1.44 5.32 -19.43
C VAL A 103 -0.93 6.73 -19.66
N ASP A 104 0.24 7.06 -19.14
CA ASP A 104 0.85 8.38 -19.32
C ASP A 104 2.37 8.25 -19.33
N PRO A 105 2.97 7.86 -20.49
CA PRO A 105 4.40 7.58 -20.56
C PRO A 105 5.30 8.77 -20.21
N GLY A 106 4.79 10.00 -20.36
CA GLY A 106 5.56 11.20 -20.02
C GLY A 106 5.54 11.54 -18.54
N ASN A 107 4.74 10.82 -17.74
CA ASN A 107 4.59 11.10 -16.32
C ASN A 107 5.45 10.16 -15.50
N MET A 108 6.58 10.66 -15.03
CA MET A 108 7.49 9.90 -14.18
C MET A 108 6.96 9.83 -12.75
N LEU A 109 7.30 8.77 -12.03
CA LEU A 109 7.05 8.68 -10.59
C LEU A 109 7.83 9.78 -9.88
N ARG A 110 7.15 10.51 -9.02
CA ARG A 110 7.78 11.63 -8.30
C ARG A 110 7.61 11.56 -6.81
#